data_d867cc5ca5f700786594dc759613e864
#
_entry.id   d867cc5ca5f700786594dc759613e864
#
_cell.length_a   1.000
_cell.length_b   1.000
_cell.length_c   1.000
_cell.angle_alpha   90.00
_cell.angle_beta   90.00
_cell.angle_gamma   90.00
#
_symmetry.space_group_name_H-M   'P 1'
#
loop_
_entity.id
_entity.type
_entity.pdbx_description
1 polymer ?
#
loop_
_entity_poly.entity_id
_entity_poly.type
_entity_poly.pdbx_seq_one_letter_code
_entity_poly.pdbx_strand_id
1 'polypeptide(L)'
;MESKSRRPTLLSRGQLRLLIWGLPVVILLLSLLGPESQPDAVISADSDRRIYQQVIPQQTLFRLHLIAPHPPALDASIQLRQRLITQAWIMRLQKPDELGDWLSAQGWEVQVQANTGYRLLQLKSDKPFADNDVRQLLQQLQTPPRVDWSALLQRTQAEQYMMRQNAEVSLTSPPSSNEHPSLDPLADYARQLQPSDWRITLTGPEPLSLSSVIFDPAPSPAPSENLMLSLKPLPVSPAADVQLQLHRWTLPQVHSAQDFAQLLLGRELVVQPLSHWLKQRLADAPAHQTGYSLRWEATQGGGLASLLLQGEQWPEIPALLLQQLQPENVETARQALLTQLEGDTGRQQWMDLLALYQLPPDSLQRLPAQLEALELSAMQQWLQSRLLSDYYHTLSLPH
;
A
#
# COMPACT_ATOMS: atom_id res chain seq x y z
N MET A 1 -33.19 21.12 61.25
CA MET A 1 -34.19 20.49 60.40
C MET A 1 -33.58 20.29 59.01
N GLU A 2 -32.96 19.14 58.77
CA GLU A 2 -32.33 18.81 57.49
C GLU A 2 -33.34 18.02 56.64
N SER A 3 -33.76 18.63 55.54
CA SER A 3 -34.62 18.04 54.54
C SER A 3 -33.78 17.09 53.65
N LYS A 4 -33.88 15.76 53.90
CA LYS A 4 -33.33 14.76 53.00
C LYS A 4 -34.14 14.71 51.69
N SER A 5 -33.61 15.32 50.66
CA SER A 5 -34.07 15.18 49.26
C SER A 5 -33.90 13.73 48.83
N ARG A 6 -34.99 12.97 48.77
CA ARG A 6 -35.08 11.66 48.14
C ARG A 6 -35.03 11.83 46.61
N ARG A 7 -33.93 11.47 45.99
CA ARG A 7 -33.84 11.34 44.53
C ARG A 7 -34.79 10.22 44.07
N PRO A 8 -35.66 10.46 43.07
CA PRO A 8 -36.53 9.41 42.57
C PRO A 8 -35.65 8.34 41.90
N THR A 9 -35.84 7.09 42.30
CA THR A 9 -35.23 5.94 41.62
C THR A 9 -35.98 5.75 40.33
N LEU A 10 -35.30 5.92 39.19
CA LEU A 10 -35.84 5.86 37.83
C LEU A 10 -36.45 4.49 37.46
N LEU A 11 -36.16 3.46 38.18
CA LEU A 11 -36.66 2.08 37.94
C LEU A 11 -37.09 1.40 39.23
N SER A 12 -38.20 0.69 39.20
CA SER A 12 -38.62 -0.14 40.31
C SER A 12 -37.75 -1.40 40.43
N ARG A 13 -37.63 -1.98 41.64
CA ARG A 13 -36.85 -3.21 41.87
C ARG A 13 -37.30 -4.38 40.98
N GLY A 14 -38.60 -4.43 40.58
CA GLY A 14 -39.10 -5.45 39.67
C GLY A 14 -38.61 -5.22 38.23
N GLN A 15 -38.63 -3.96 37.78
CA GLN A 15 -38.10 -3.61 36.48
C GLN A 15 -36.59 -3.86 36.36
N LEU A 16 -35.83 -3.63 37.42
CA LEU A 16 -34.40 -3.91 37.42
C LEU A 16 -34.11 -5.40 37.32
N ARG A 17 -34.89 -6.24 38.01
CA ARG A 17 -34.79 -7.71 37.91
C ARG A 17 -35.14 -8.21 36.51
N LEU A 18 -36.20 -7.67 35.91
CA LEU A 18 -36.63 -8.03 34.56
C LEU A 18 -35.59 -7.62 33.52
N LEU A 19 -34.91 -6.51 33.75
CA LEU A 19 -33.83 -6.02 32.88
C LEU A 19 -32.56 -6.87 33.02
N ILE A 20 -32.20 -7.29 34.26
CA ILE A 20 -31.04 -8.15 34.53
C ILE A 20 -31.21 -9.54 33.93
N TRP A 21 -32.41 -10.10 33.95
CA TRP A 21 -32.68 -11.43 33.39
C TRP A 21 -33.12 -11.40 31.92
N GLY A 22 -33.76 -10.34 31.49
CA GLY A 22 -34.21 -10.18 30.10
C GLY A 22 -33.08 -9.76 29.16
N LEU A 23 -32.13 -8.93 29.61
CA LEU A 23 -31.02 -8.45 28.79
C LEU A 23 -30.13 -9.55 28.22
N PRO A 24 -29.69 -10.56 29.02
CA PRO A 24 -28.92 -11.70 28.49
C PRO A 24 -29.71 -12.53 27.48
N VAL A 25 -31.03 -12.68 27.67
CA VAL A 25 -31.89 -13.42 26.72
C VAL A 25 -32.04 -12.63 25.40
N VAL A 26 -32.19 -11.31 25.48
CA VAL A 26 -32.24 -10.45 24.31
C VAL A 26 -30.91 -10.43 23.57
N ILE A 27 -29.79 -10.36 24.29
CA ILE A 27 -28.44 -10.45 23.70
C ILE A 27 -28.24 -11.81 23.03
N LEU A 28 -28.68 -12.89 23.66
CA LEU A 28 -28.58 -14.25 23.13
C LEU A 28 -29.49 -14.42 21.89
N LEU A 29 -30.69 -13.86 21.89
CA LEU A 29 -31.57 -13.82 20.74
C LEU A 29 -31.01 -12.96 19.62
N LEU A 30 -30.41 -11.80 19.92
CA LEU A 30 -29.74 -10.95 18.94
C LEU A 30 -28.48 -11.62 18.40
N SER A 31 -27.76 -12.43 19.19
CA SER A 31 -26.62 -13.22 18.73
C SER A 31 -27.05 -14.42 17.86
N LEU A 32 -28.24 -14.99 18.12
CA LEU A 32 -28.82 -16.05 17.29
C LEU A 32 -29.48 -15.51 16.02
N LEU A 33 -29.94 -14.25 16.06
CA LEU A 33 -30.35 -13.44 14.92
C LEU A 33 -29.17 -12.65 14.34
N GLY A 34 -27.94 -13.10 14.67
CA GLY A 34 -26.71 -12.51 14.12
C GLY A 34 -26.91 -12.12 12.66
N PRO A 35 -26.23 -11.10 12.16
CA PRO A 35 -26.43 -10.66 10.79
C PRO A 35 -26.38 -11.92 9.92
N GLU A 36 -27.49 -12.19 9.22
CA GLU A 36 -27.52 -13.22 8.19
C GLU A 36 -26.19 -13.08 7.46
N SER A 37 -25.38 -14.14 7.44
CA SER A 37 -24.12 -14.13 6.73
C SER A 37 -24.45 -13.59 5.34
N GLN A 38 -24.15 -12.29 5.14
CA GLN A 38 -24.44 -11.63 3.88
C GLN A 38 -23.84 -12.54 2.81
N PRO A 39 -24.60 -12.91 1.78
CA PRO A 39 -24.04 -13.75 0.72
C PRO A 39 -22.74 -13.09 0.32
N ASP A 40 -21.64 -13.83 0.46
CA ASP A 40 -20.29 -13.33 0.19
C ASP A 40 -20.35 -12.55 -1.10
N ALA A 41 -20.17 -11.24 -1.01
CA ALA A 41 -20.34 -10.36 -2.15
C ALA A 41 -19.34 -10.80 -3.21
N VAL A 42 -19.84 -11.43 -4.27
CA VAL A 42 -19.02 -12.07 -5.29
C VAL A 42 -18.20 -11.01 -6.02
N ILE A 43 -16.89 -11.13 -5.95
CA ILE A 43 -15.99 -10.33 -6.77
C ILE A 43 -15.97 -10.96 -8.17
N SER A 44 -16.19 -10.16 -9.19
CA SER A 44 -16.00 -10.55 -10.60
C SER A 44 -14.84 -9.75 -11.20
N ALA A 45 -14.21 -10.29 -12.23
CA ALA A 45 -13.16 -9.61 -12.97
C ALA A 45 -13.38 -9.79 -14.48
N ASP A 46 -12.84 -8.86 -15.27
CA ASP A 46 -12.74 -9.02 -16.73
C ASP A 46 -11.75 -10.13 -17.12
N SER A 47 -11.71 -10.49 -18.41
CA SER A 47 -10.86 -11.56 -18.93
C SER A 47 -9.37 -11.35 -18.64
N ASP A 48 -8.93 -10.09 -18.65
CA ASP A 48 -7.53 -9.69 -18.49
C ASP A 48 -7.17 -9.38 -17.03
N ARG A 49 -8.14 -9.50 -16.12
CA ARG A 49 -8.00 -9.19 -14.68
C ARG A 49 -7.47 -7.78 -14.43
N ARG A 50 -7.99 -6.82 -15.19
CA ARG A 50 -7.65 -5.41 -15.07
C ARG A 50 -8.76 -4.62 -14.41
N ILE A 51 -10.01 -5.11 -14.49
CA ILE A 51 -11.19 -4.52 -13.87
C ILE A 51 -11.77 -5.54 -12.91
N TYR A 52 -11.86 -5.17 -11.62
CA TYR A 52 -12.49 -5.97 -10.58
C TYR A 52 -13.70 -5.23 -10.07
N GLN A 53 -14.80 -5.93 -9.88
CA GLN A 53 -16.02 -5.32 -9.38
C GLN A 53 -16.68 -6.16 -8.30
N GLN A 54 -17.30 -5.48 -7.36
CA GLN A 54 -18.08 -6.06 -6.29
C GLN A 54 -19.36 -5.27 -6.09
N VAL A 55 -20.49 -5.97 -6.11
CA VAL A 55 -21.80 -5.36 -5.80
C VAL A 55 -22.01 -5.40 -4.30
N ILE A 56 -22.29 -4.25 -3.70
CA ILE A 56 -22.58 -4.11 -2.28
C ILE A 56 -23.91 -3.37 -2.16
N PRO A 57 -25.04 -4.07 -2.07
CA PRO A 57 -26.39 -3.46 -2.14
C PRO A 57 -26.68 -2.39 -1.08
N GLN A 58 -25.96 -2.42 0.05
CA GLN A 58 -26.14 -1.43 1.12
C GLN A 58 -25.33 -0.14 0.89
N GLN A 59 -24.43 -0.11 -0.09
CA GLN A 59 -23.74 1.13 -0.45
C GLN A 59 -24.70 2.11 -1.12
N THR A 60 -24.49 3.41 -0.84
CA THR A 60 -25.24 4.49 -1.48
C THR A 60 -24.44 5.17 -2.59
N LEU A 61 -23.13 4.95 -2.61
CA LEU A 61 -22.19 5.58 -3.55
C LEU A 61 -21.45 4.53 -4.36
N PHE A 62 -21.19 4.87 -5.60
CA PHE A 62 -20.24 4.14 -6.43
C PHE A 62 -18.82 4.58 -6.08
N ARG A 63 -17.91 3.63 -6.00
CA ARG A 63 -16.48 3.88 -5.79
C ARG A 63 -15.68 3.24 -6.90
N LEU A 64 -14.78 4.00 -7.46
CA LEU A 64 -13.84 3.54 -8.46
C LEU A 64 -12.42 3.86 -7.98
N HIS A 65 -11.57 2.86 -7.91
CA HIS A 65 -10.16 3.02 -7.64
C HIS A 65 -9.36 2.74 -8.90
N LEU A 66 -8.55 3.71 -9.30
CA LEU A 66 -7.56 3.55 -10.36
C LEU A 66 -6.21 3.29 -9.70
N ILE A 67 -5.62 2.14 -10.00
CA ILE A 67 -4.36 1.68 -9.45
C ILE A 67 -3.33 1.74 -10.58
N ALA A 68 -2.31 2.59 -10.44
CA ALA A 68 -1.18 2.68 -11.35
C ALA A 68 0.05 2.04 -10.70
N PRO A 69 0.35 0.77 -10.97
CA PRO A 69 1.54 0.12 -10.44
C PRO A 69 2.80 0.76 -11.00
N HIS A 70 3.87 0.69 -10.24
CA HIS A 70 5.19 1.06 -10.74
C HIS A 70 6.22 -0.01 -10.36
N PRO A 71 7.29 -0.17 -11.16
CA PRO A 71 8.31 -1.17 -10.87
C PRO A 71 9.02 -0.86 -9.55
N PRO A 72 9.60 -1.86 -8.87
CA PRO A 72 10.39 -1.64 -7.67
C PRO A 72 11.57 -0.71 -7.93
N ALA A 73 11.83 0.20 -6.99
CA ALA A 73 12.96 1.13 -7.09
C ALA A 73 14.27 0.44 -6.71
N LEU A 74 15.00 -0.04 -7.71
CA LEU A 74 16.24 -0.77 -7.51
C LEU A 74 17.42 0.12 -7.09
N ASP A 75 17.38 1.39 -7.45
CA ASP A 75 18.42 2.36 -7.11
C ASP A 75 17.82 3.76 -6.80
N ALA A 76 18.70 4.63 -6.33
CA ALA A 76 18.36 5.98 -5.94
C ALA A 76 17.77 6.82 -7.09
N SER A 77 18.23 6.63 -8.32
CA SER A 77 17.79 7.41 -9.47
C SER A 77 16.38 7.01 -9.88
N ILE A 78 16.08 5.70 -9.87
CA ILE A 78 14.72 5.19 -10.12
C ILE A 78 13.77 5.68 -9.04
N GLN A 79 14.19 5.64 -7.76
CA GLN A 79 13.38 6.13 -6.66
C GLN A 79 13.06 7.62 -6.78
N LEU A 80 14.05 8.43 -7.14
CA LEU A 80 13.86 9.86 -7.37
C LEU A 80 12.90 10.14 -8.53
N ARG A 81 13.05 9.41 -9.65
CA ARG A 81 12.13 9.51 -10.81
C ARG A 81 10.70 9.17 -10.42
N GLN A 82 10.50 8.06 -9.71
CA GLN A 82 9.17 7.65 -9.25
C GLN A 82 8.52 8.70 -8.34
N ARG A 83 9.29 9.28 -7.42
CA ARG A 83 8.81 10.35 -6.54
C ARG A 83 8.46 11.61 -7.32
N LEU A 84 9.34 12.05 -8.22
CA LEU A 84 9.10 13.20 -9.06
C LEU A 84 7.79 13.06 -9.85
N ILE A 85 7.62 11.91 -10.52
CA ILE A 85 6.39 11.63 -11.28
C ILE A 85 5.17 11.56 -10.36
N THR A 86 5.30 10.95 -9.18
CA THR A 86 4.21 10.87 -8.21
C THR A 86 3.80 12.26 -7.70
N GLN A 87 4.76 13.13 -7.40
CA GLN A 87 4.45 14.51 -6.99
C GLN A 87 3.81 15.31 -8.12
N ALA A 88 4.30 15.18 -9.35
CA ALA A 88 3.70 15.82 -10.52
C ALA A 88 2.25 15.34 -10.73
N TRP A 89 2.00 14.03 -10.58
CA TRP A 89 0.67 13.45 -10.68
C TRP A 89 -0.29 13.94 -9.58
N ILE A 90 0.17 14.03 -8.33
CA ILE A 90 -0.60 14.61 -7.23
C ILE A 90 -0.91 16.08 -7.50
N MET A 91 0.08 16.84 -7.95
CA MET A 91 -0.13 18.26 -8.31
C MET A 91 -1.14 18.42 -9.44
N ARG A 92 -1.15 17.52 -10.44
CA ARG A 92 -2.13 17.52 -11.53
C ARG A 92 -3.56 17.38 -11.01
N LEU A 93 -3.77 16.52 -10.01
CA LEU A 93 -5.09 16.22 -9.45
C LEU A 93 -5.57 17.25 -8.41
N GLN A 94 -4.64 17.98 -7.78
CA GLN A 94 -4.96 18.94 -6.72
C GLN A 94 -5.08 20.39 -7.22
N LYS A 95 -4.55 20.69 -8.40
CA LYS A 95 -4.65 22.06 -8.93
C LYS A 95 -6.02 22.30 -9.55
N PRO A 96 -6.60 23.50 -9.33
CA PRO A 96 -7.73 23.98 -10.11
C PRO A 96 -7.24 24.27 -11.53
N ASP A 97 -7.33 23.30 -12.40
CA ASP A 97 -7.05 23.39 -13.83
C ASP A 97 -8.19 22.70 -14.59
N GLU A 98 -8.03 22.56 -15.91
CA GLU A 98 -9.03 21.92 -16.76
C GLU A 98 -9.47 20.52 -16.26
N LEU A 99 -8.55 19.74 -15.66
CA LEU A 99 -8.87 18.44 -15.08
C LEU A 99 -9.67 18.59 -13.79
N GLY A 100 -9.27 19.50 -12.90
CA GLY A 100 -9.98 19.76 -11.64
C GLY A 100 -11.40 20.28 -11.89
N ASP A 101 -11.56 21.19 -12.83
CA ASP A 101 -12.86 21.73 -13.24
C ASP A 101 -13.73 20.62 -13.85
N TRP A 102 -13.16 19.78 -14.69
CA TRP A 102 -13.87 18.66 -15.30
C TRP A 102 -14.31 17.62 -14.26
N LEU A 103 -13.42 17.23 -13.32
CA LEU A 103 -13.75 16.30 -12.23
C LEU A 103 -14.88 16.86 -11.35
N SER A 104 -14.84 18.16 -11.06
CA SER A 104 -15.88 18.83 -10.29
C SER A 104 -17.21 18.86 -11.05
N ALA A 105 -17.20 19.07 -12.37
CA ALA A 105 -18.37 19.03 -13.21
C ALA A 105 -19.01 17.64 -13.29
N GLN A 106 -18.22 16.56 -13.18
CA GLN A 106 -18.72 15.19 -13.06
C GLN A 106 -19.35 14.90 -11.68
N GLY A 107 -19.14 15.76 -10.69
CA GLY A 107 -19.60 15.54 -9.32
C GLY A 107 -18.81 14.44 -8.60
N TRP A 108 -17.57 14.19 -9.01
CA TRP A 108 -16.72 13.15 -8.41
C TRP A 108 -15.93 13.68 -7.23
N GLU A 109 -16.02 12.97 -6.11
CA GLU A 109 -15.11 13.16 -4.97
C GLU A 109 -13.80 12.46 -5.26
N VAL A 110 -12.68 13.18 -5.19
CA VAL A 110 -11.37 12.68 -5.61
C VAL A 110 -10.44 12.61 -4.41
N GLN A 111 -9.80 11.46 -4.19
CA GLN A 111 -8.72 11.27 -3.21
C GLN A 111 -7.54 10.61 -3.88
N VAL A 112 -6.34 11.06 -3.52
CA VAL A 112 -5.08 10.59 -4.11
C VAL A 112 -4.20 10.02 -3.02
N GLN A 113 -3.66 8.83 -3.26
CA GLN A 113 -2.69 8.20 -2.36
C GLN A 113 -1.47 7.73 -3.16
N ALA A 114 -0.30 7.97 -2.60
CA ALA A 114 0.94 7.38 -3.09
C ALA A 114 1.37 6.26 -2.14
N ASN A 115 1.26 5.03 -2.59
CA ASN A 115 1.65 3.86 -1.84
C ASN A 115 3.00 3.33 -2.33
N THR A 116 3.61 2.46 -1.54
CA THR A 116 4.80 1.74 -1.97
C THR A 116 4.43 0.76 -3.08
N GLY A 117 4.98 0.94 -4.28
CA GLY A 117 4.74 0.07 -5.43
C GLY A 117 3.58 0.49 -6.35
N TYR A 118 2.72 1.42 -5.96
CA TYR A 118 1.63 1.90 -6.80
C TYR A 118 1.08 3.27 -6.38
N ARG A 119 0.44 3.95 -7.31
CA ARG A 119 -0.34 5.17 -7.09
C ARG A 119 -1.82 4.80 -7.12
N LEU A 120 -2.60 5.40 -6.24
CA LEU A 120 -4.02 5.12 -6.11
C LEU A 120 -4.81 6.42 -6.24
N LEU A 121 -5.73 6.46 -7.21
CA LEU A 121 -6.75 7.48 -7.33
C LEU A 121 -8.09 6.87 -6.95
N GLN A 122 -8.71 7.41 -5.93
CA GLN A 122 -10.03 7.00 -5.46
C GLN A 122 -11.07 8.02 -5.90
N LEU A 123 -12.10 7.55 -6.55
CA LEU A 123 -13.23 8.34 -6.99
C LEU A 123 -14.50 7.83 -6.30
N LYS A 124 -15.35 8.75 -5.86
CA LYS A 124 -16.68 8.44 -5.36
C LYS A 124 -17.70 9.26 -6.14
N SER A 125 -18.85 8.67 -6.43
CA SER A 125 -19.93 9.28 -7.17
C SER A 125 -21.29 8.76 -6.67
N ASP A 126 -22.31 9.57 -6.78
CA ASP A 126 -23.73 9.16 -6.60
C ASP A 126 -24.30 8.48 -7.86
N LYS A 127 -23.58 8.54 -8.98
CA LYS A 127 -23.96 7.96 -10.27
C LYS A 127 -22.94 6.92 -10.73
N PRO A 128 -23.38 5.93 -11.53
CA PRO A 128 -22.47 4.97 -12.13
C PRO A 128 -21.40 5.66 -13.00
N PHE A 129 -20.18 5.11 -13.00
CA PHE A 129 -19.12 5.57 -13.87
C PHE A 129 -19.33 5.06 -15.31
N ALA A 130 -19.33 5.96 -16.29
CA ALA A 130 -19.45 5.60 -17.70
C ALA A 130 -18.08 5.37 -18.35
N ASP A 131 -18.01 4.42 -19.29
CA ASP A 131 -16.77 4.07 -20.02
C ASP A 131 -16.09 5.31 -20.64
N ASN A 132 -16.85 6.19 -21.26
CA ASN A 132 -16.29 7.37 -21.91
C ASN A 132 -15.66 8.34 -20.90
N ASP A 133 -16.27 8.52 -19.74
CA ASP A 133 -15.77 9.43 -18.70
C ASP A 133 -14.48 8.86 -18.07
N VAL A 134 -14.45 7.56 -17.80
CA VAL A 134 -13.25 6.89 -17.27
C VAL A 134 -12.12 6.92 -18.31
N ARG A 135 -12.41 6.67 -19.59
CA ARG A 135 -11.44 6.78 -20.67
C ARG A 135 -10.88 8.19 -20.78
N GLN A 136 -11.73 9.21 -20.75
CA GLN A 136 -11.31 10.60 -20.79
C GLN A 136 -10.41 10.94 -19.59
N LEU A 137 -10.75 10.46 -18.40
CA LEU A 137 -9.92 10.62 -17.21
C LEU A 137 -8.53 10.02 -17.42
N LEU A 138 -8.45 8.77 -17.89
CA LEU A 138 -7.17 8.09 -18.15
C LEU A 138 -6.31 8.86 -19.17
N GLN A 139 -6.91 9.38 -20.25
CA GLN A 139 -6.22 10.21 -21.23
C GLN A 139 -5.68 11.50 -20.61
N GLN A 140 -6.47 12.17 -19.78
CA GLN A 140 -6.03 13.41 -19.12
C GLN A 140 -4.94 13.15 -18.09
N LEU A 141 -5.01 12.03 -17.35
CA LEU A 141 -3.98 11.65 -16.39
C LEU A 141 -2.64 11.29 -17.04
N GLN A 142 -2.65 10.79 -18.28
CA GLN A 142 -1.44 10.50 -19.05
C GLN A 142 -0.73 11.78 -19.51
N THR A 143 -1.47 12.89 -19.65
CA THR A 143 -0.91 14.16 -20.08
C THR A 143 -0.07 14.78 -18.97
N PRO A 144 1.23 15.07 -19.20
CA PRO A 144 2.08 15.70 -18.19
C PRO A 144 1.53 17.06 -17.75
N PRO A 145 1.56 17.39 -16.45
CA PRO A 145 1.11 18.68 -15.95
C PRO A 145 2.04 19.81 -16.41
N ARG A 146 1.48 21.01 -16.61
CA ARG A 146 2.24 22.22 -16.85
C ARG A 146 2.82 22.73 -15.52
N VAL A 147 4.01 22.26 -15.16
CA VAL A 147 4.73 22.61 -13.92
C VAL A 147 6.17 22.98 -14.25
N ASP A 148 6.80 23.75 -13.38
CA ASP A 148 8.25 23.92 -13.42
C ASP A 148 8.93 22.64 -12.90
N TRP A 149 9.30 21.79 -13.82
CA TRP A 149 9.93 20.50 -13.52
C TRP A 149 11.28 20.65 -12.82
N SER A 150 12.01 21.75 -13.09
CA SER A 150 13.28 22.02 -12.43
C SER A 150 13.07 22.34 -10.95
N ALA A 151 12.13 23.21 -10.64
CA ALA A 151 11.77 23.52 -9.26
C ALA A 151 11.20 22.30 -8.53
N LEU A 152 10.35 21.51 -9.21
CA LEU A 152 9.79 20.28 -8.64
C LEU A 152 10.89 19.24 -8.33
N LEU A 153 11.87 19.09 -9.24
CA LEU A 153 13.01 18.21 -8.99
C LEU A 153 13.83 18.65 -7.79
N GLN A 154 14.16 19.95 -7.70
CA GLN A 154 14.91 20.52 -6.57
C GLN A 154 14.15 20.29 -5.25
N ARG A 155 12.85 20.51 -5.24
CA ARG A 155 12.00 20.26 -4.07
C ARG A 155 12.00 18.77 -3.69
N THR A 156 11.81 17.87 -4.66
CA THR A 156 11.81 16.42 -4.43
C THR A 156 13.15 15.94 -3.85
N GLN A 157 14.26 16.47 -4.37
CA GLN A 157 15.60 16.20 -3.85
C GLN A 157 15.78 16.74 -2.42
N ALA A 158 15.31 17.96 -2.13
CA ALA A 158 15.38 18.53 -0.80
C ALA A 158 14.54 17.76 0.22
N GLU A 159 13.32 17.36 -0.14
CA GLU A 159 12.47 16.52 0.71
C GLU A 159 13.12 15.15 0.98
N GLN A 160 13.72 14.54 -0.03
CA GLN A 160 14.46 13.30 0.10
C GLN A 160 15.64 13.46 1.07
N TYR A 161 16.36 14.57 1.00
CA TYR A 161 17.45 14.92 1.92
C TYR A 161 16.95 15.10 3.36
N MET A 162 15.90 15.88 3.56
CA MET A 162 15.33 16.18 4.88
C MET A 162 14.75 14.96 5.59
N MET A 163 14.15 14.02 4.84
CA MET A 163 13.55 12.80 5.41
C MET A 163 14.56 11.72 5.81
N ARG A 164 15.86 12.01 5.79
CA ARG A 164 16.95 11.03 6.05
C ARG A 164 16.90 9.78 5.15
N GLN A 165 16.10 9.79 4.10
CA GLN A 165 16.05 8.72 3.11
C GLN A 165 17.31 8.70 2.21
N ASN A 166 18.17 9.68 2.39
CA ASN A 166 19.48 9.74 1.77
C ASN A 166 20.38 8.55 2.13
N ALA A 167 20.19 7.95 3.29
CA ALA A 167 20.97 6.77 3.66
C ALA A 167 20.76 5.63 2.66
N GLU A 168 19.52 5.31 2.31
CA GLU A 168 19.25 4.30 1.30
C GLU A 168 19.73 4.75 -0.09
N VAL A 169 19.49 6.02 -0.43
CA VAL A 169 19.95 6.64 -1.68
C VAL A 169 21.47 6.60 -1.77
N SER A 170 22.17 6.98 -0.71
CA SER A 170 23.64 6.99 -0.67
C SER A 170 24.24 5.60 -0.77
N LEU A 171 23.63 4.63 -0.09
CA LEU A 171 24.03 3.23 -0.12
C LEU A 171 23.81 2.57 -1.49
N THR A 172 22.81 3.06 -2.25
CA THR A 172 22.43 2.47 -3.54
C THR A 172 22.89 3.30 -4.73
N SER A 173 23.49 4.47 -4.51
CA SER A 173 24.07 5.28 -5.59
C SER A 173 25.35 4.62 -6.09
N PRO A 174 25.55 4.52 -7.41
CA PRO A 174 26.81 4.03 -7.94
C PRO A 174 27.95 4.97 -7.50
N PRO A 175 29.12 4.43 -7.14
CA PRO A 175 30.27 5.25 -6.81
C PRO A 175 30.57 6.15 -8.00
N SER A 176 30.53 7.45 -7.77
CA SER A 176 30.84 8.58 -8.65
C SER A 176 31.25 8.23 -10.09
N SER A 177 30.30 7.96 -10.96
CA SER A 177 30.51 8.21 -12.38
C SER A 177 30.46 9.73 -12.55
N ASN A 178 31.44 10.31 -13.20
CA ASN A 178 31.49 11.74 -13.53
C ASN A 178 30.31 12.17 -14.47
N GLU A 179 29.50 11.23 -14.88
CA GLU A 179 28.30 11.46 -15.67
C GLU A 179 27.08 11.61 -14.75
N HIS A 180 26.61 12.83 -14.64
CA HIS A 180 25.33 13.09 -13.99
C HIS A 180 24.21 12.48 -14.84
N PRO A 181 23.44 11.50 -14.32
CA PRO A 181 22.36 10.92 -15.07
C PRO A 181 21.37 12.02 -15.49
N SER A 182 21.04 12.05 -16.76
CA SER A 182 20.01 12.94 -17.28
C SER A 182 18.64 12.34 -17.05
N LEU A 183 17.67 13.21 -16.80
CA LEU A 183 16.26 12.87 -16.57
C LEU A 183 15.41 13.59 -17.60
N ASP A 184 14.57 12.88 -18.32
CA ASP A 184 13.48 13.45 -19.12
C ASP A 184 12.15 13.22 -18.35
N PRO A 185 11.69 14.21 -17.57
CA PRO A 185 10.51 14.03 -16.74
C PRO A 185 9.22 13.91 -17.55
N LEU A 186 9.16 14.46 -18.78
CA LEU A 186 7.98 14.36 -19.62
C LEU A 186 7.83 12.95 -20.20
N ALA A 187 8.92 12.39 -20.73
CA ALA A 187 8.95 11.02 -21.23
C ALA A 187 8.74 10.01 -20.08
N ASP A 188 9.36 10.25 -18.93
CA ASP A 188 9.18 9.40 -17.74
C ASP A 188 7.73 9.43 -17.22
N TYR A 189 7.10 10.61 -17.22
CA TYR A 189 5.69 10.76 -16.83
C TYR A 189 4.77 9.96 -17.77
N ALA A 190 4.89 10.20 -19.09
CA ALA A 190 4.08 9.51 -20.08
C ALA A 190 4.25 7.98 -20.01
N ARG A 191 5.49 7.49 -19.81
CA ARG A 191 5.79 6.06 -19.73
C ARG A 191 5.25 5.42 -18.45
N GLN A 192 5.38 6.08 -17.27
CA GLN A 192 4.95 5.52 -16.00
C GLN A 192 3.44 5.58 -15.75
N LEU A 193 2.72 6.37 -16.53
CA LEU A 193 1.27 6.53 -16.40
C LEU A 193 0.53 6.07 -17.66
N GLN A 194 1.06 5.04 -18.33
CA GLN A 194 0.38 4.44 -19.47
C GLN A 194 -0.91 3.73 -19.01
N PRO A 195 -2.06 4.03 -19.62
CA PRO A 195 -3.33 3.41 -19.26
C PRO A 195 -3.32 1.89 -19.36
N SER A 196 -2.52 1.33 -20.27
CA SER A 196 -2.32 -0.12 -20.41
C SER A 196 -1.88 -0.81 -19.10
N ASP A 197 -1.18 -0.08 -18.23
CA ASP A 197 -0.65 -0.64 -16.99
C ASP A 197 -1.58 -0.45 -15.79
N TRP A 198 -2.67 0.30 -15.96
CA TRP A 198 -3.61 0.57 -14.88
C TRP A 198 -4.52 -0.62 -14.57
N ARG A 199 -4.97 -0.65 -13.33
CA ARG A 199 -5.97 -1.59 -12.81
C ARG A 199 -7.12 -0.78 -12.22
N ILE A 200 -8.32 -1.33 -12.26
CA ILE A 200 -9.52 -0.70 -11.74
C ILE A 200 -10.20 -1.64 -10.75
N THR A 201 -10.61 -1.10 -9.62
CA THR A 201 -11.55 -1.76 -8.74
C THR A 201 -12.80 -0.91 -8.58
N LEU A 202 -13.95 -1.56 -8.61
CA LEU A 202 -15.27 -0.95 -8.59
C LEU A 202 -16.11 -1.54 -7.48
N THR A 203 -16.74 -0.68 -6.68
CA THR A 203 -17.81 -1.10 -5.78
C THR A 203 -19.02 -0.18 -5.93
N GLY A 204 -20.21 -0.73 -5.78
CA GLY A 204 -21.43 0.04 -5.88
C GLY A 204 -22.66 -0.76 -5.50
N PRO A 205 -23.84 -0.10 -5.40
CA PRO A 205 -25.10 -0.74 -5.04
C PRO A 205 -25.63 -1.69 -6.12
N GLU A 206 -25.21 -1.50 -7.36
CA GLU A 206 -25.60 -2.28 -8.53
C GLU A 206 -24.38 -2.61 -9.41
N PRO A 207 -24.50 -3.60 -10.30
CA PRO A 207 -23.41 -3.97 -11.20
C PRO A 207 -23.02 -2.80 -12.12
N LEU A 208 -21.72 -2.55 -12.22
CA LEU A 208 -21.14 -1.59 -13.16
C LEU A 208 -20.54 -2.37 -14.33
N SER A 209 -20.84 -1.94 -15.55
CA SER A 209 -20.26 -2.55 -16.77
C SER A 209 -19.24 -1.60 -17.36
N LEU A 210 -17.99 -1.64 -16.84
CA LEU A 210 -16.88 -1.02 -17.53
C LEU A 210 -16.24 -2.01 -18.50
N SER A 211 -16.01 -1.54 -19.72
CA SER A 211 -15.34 -2.31 -20.77
C SER A 211 -13.82 -2.15 -20.68
N SER A 212 -13.05 -3.21 -20.95
CA SER A 212 -11.59 -3.14 -21.06
C SER A 212 -11.09 -2.17 -22.13
N VAL A 213 -11.95 -1.77 -23.08
CA VAL A 213 -11.66 -0.75 -24.10
C VAL A 213 -11.29 0.62 -23.52
N ILE A 214 -11.62 0.88 -22.24
CA ILE A 214 -11.18 2.13 -21.56
C ILE A 214 -9.67 2.25 -21.45
N PHE A 215 -8.94 1.13 -21.47
CA PHE A 215 -7.48 1.09 -21.39
C PHE A 215 -6.78 1.30 -22.72
N ASP A 216 -7.51 1.40 -23.81
CA ASP A 216 -7.00 1.72 -25.16
C ASP A 216 -7.29 3.19 -25.51
N PRO A 217 -6.82 4.17 -24.71
CA PRO A 217 -6.96 5.57 -25.07
C PRO A 217 -6.18 5.82 -26.37
N ALA A 218 -6.65 6.78 -27.17
CA ALA A 218 -5.88 7.24 -28.31
C ALA A 218 -4.47 7.63 -27.84
N PRO A 219 -3.42 7.27 -28.58
CA PRO A 219 -2.06 7.60 -28.18
C PRO A 219 -1.95 9.09 -27.93
N SER A 220 -1.55 9.47 -26.73
CA SER A 220 -1.24 10.85 -26.42
C SER A 220 -0.07 11.26 -27.32
N PRO A 221 -0.13 12.42 -27.99
CA PRO A 221 1.00 12.87 -28.78
C PRO A 221 2.24 12.87 -27.88
N ALA A 222 3.32 12.28 -28.39
CA ALA A 222 4.59 12.31 -27.68
C ALA A 222 4.90 13.78 -27.32
N PRO A 223 5.38 14.05 -26.10
CA PRO A 223 5.73 15.41 -25.73
C PRO A 223 6.70 15.96 -26.78
N SER A 224 6.33 17.08 -27.40
CA SER A 224 7.11 17.69 -28.45
C SER A 224 8.41 18.34 -27.94
N GLU A 225 8.56 18.41 -26.63
CA GLU A 225 9.71 19.01 -25.96
C GLU A 225 10.48 17.96 -25.19
N ASN A 226 11.78 17.84 -25.49
CA ASN A 226 12.71 17.07 -24.65
C ASN A 226 13.19 17.98 -23.53
N LEU A 227 12.73 17.72 -22.32
CA LEU A 227 13.17 18.46 -21.14
C LEU A 227 14.24 17.65 -20.40
N MET A 228 15.51 17.90 -20.73
CA MET A 228 16.62 17.21 -20.06
C MET A 228 17.03 17.96 -18.80
N LEU A 229 16.84 17.34 -17.66
CA LEU A 229 17.28 17.83 -16.35
C LEU A 229 18.53 17.05 -15.91
N SER A 230 19.53 17.79 -15.43
CA SER A 230 20.73 17.17 -14.83
C SER A 230 20.47 16.89 -13.35
N LEU A 231 20.69 15.65 -12.93
CA LEU A 231 20.64 15.26 -11.52
C LEU A 231 21.98 15.65 -10.88
N LYS A 232 21.97 16.71 -10.07
CA LYS A 232 23.12 17.02 -9.23
C LYS A 232 23.13 16.08 -8.02
N PRO A 233 24.25 15.36 -7.76
CA PRO A 233 24.32 14.56 -6.55
C PRO A 233 24.21 15.49 -5.35
N LEU A 234 23.28 15.18 -4.47
CA LEU A 234 23.22 15.86 -3.18
C LEU A 234 24.43 15.37 -2.35
N PRO A 235 25.13 16.29 -1.65
CA PRO A 235 26.14 15.86 -0.72
C PRO A 235 25.51 14.92 0.29
N VAL A 236 26.11 13.75 0.48
CA VAL A 236 25.77 12.87 1.59
C VAL A 236 26.13 13.66 2.84
N SER A 237 25.13 14.14 3.56
CA SER A 237 25.38 14.63 4.91
C SER A 237 25.75 13.40 5.73
N PRO A 238 26.97 13.28 6.23
CA PRO A 238 27.20 12.31 7.27
C PRO A 238 26.29 12.77 8.42
N ALA A 239 25.23 12.03 8.69
CA ALA A 239 24.63 12.04 10.01
C ALA A 239 25.74 11.44 10.89
N ALA A 240 26.57 12.32 11.44
CA ALA A 240 27.96 12.07 11.78
C ALA A 240 28.19 10.93 12.77
N ASP A 241 27.17 10.39 13.43
CA ASP A 241 27.35 9.45 14.53
C ASP A 241 26.36 8.27 14.52
N VAL A 242 25.71 7.98 13.40
CA VAL A 242 24.72 6.91 13.35
C VAL A 242 25.10 5.87 12.29
N GLN A 243 25.34 4.64 12.73
CA GLN A 243 25.53 3.52 11.82
C GLN A 243 24.25 3.27 11.00
N LEU A 244 24.44 3.08 9.71
CA LEU A 244 23.36 2.76 8.78
C LEU A 244 23.70 1.43 8.08
N GLN A 245 22.74 0.52 8.13
CA GLN A 245 22.80 -0.74 7.42
C GLN A 245 21.56 -0.89 6.54
N LEU A 246 21.76 -1.26 5.29
CA LEU A 246 20.70 -1.54 4.35
C LEU A 246 20.72 -3.02 3.98
N HIS A 247 19.67 -3.71 4.32
CA HIS A 247 19.43 -5.09 3.93
C HIS A 247 18.40 -5.13 2.82
N ARG A 248 18.69 -5.82 1.74
CA ARG A 248 17.81 -5.92 0.56
C ARG A 248 17.66 -7.37 0.15
N TRP A 249 16.44 -7.76 -0.21
CA TRP A 249 16.15 -9.07 -0.79
C TRP A 249 15.06 -9.01 -1.82
N THR A 250 15.15 -9.91 -2.80
CA THR A 250 14.13 -10.01 -3.85
C THR A 250 12.90 -10.74 -3.33
N LEU A 251 11.74 -10.23 -3.71
CA LEU A 251 10.45 -10.86 -3.43
C LEU A 251 10.03 -11.74 -4.62
N PRO A 252 9.36 -12.87 -4.35
CA PRO A 252 8.94 -13.78 -5.41
C PRO A 252 7.82 -13.19 -6.27
N GLN A 253 7.61 -13.78 -7.43
CA GLN A 253 6.43 -13.54 -8.25
C GLN A 253 5.19 -14.07 -7.55
N VAL A 254 4.04 -13.44 -7.81
CA VAL A 254 2.75 -13.79 -7.23
C VAL A 254 1.77 -14.11 -8.34
N HIS A 255 1.41 -15.39 -8.47
CA HIS A 255 0.52 -15.89 -9.53
C HIS A 255 -0.74 -16.56 -8.98
N SER A 256 -0.75 -16.89 -7.69
CA SER A 256 -1.83 -17.64 -7.05
C SER A 256 -2.19 -17.05 -5.69
N ALA A 257 -3.36 -17.45 -5.18
CA ALA A 257 -3.77 -17.11 -3.81
C ALA A 257 -2.79 -17.66 -2.75
N GLN A 258 -2.16 -18.80 -3.04
CA GLN A 258 -1.15 -19.38 -2.15
C GLN A 258 0.14 -18.54 -2.10
N ASP A 259 0.67 -18.11 -3.28
CA ASP A 259 1.84 -17.22 -3.33
C ASP A 259 1.54 -15.91 -2.60
N PHE A 260 0.33 -15.39 -2.78
CA PHE A 260 -0.11 -14.17 -2.13
C PHE A 260 -0.20 -14.32 -0.61
N ALA A 261 -0.82 -15.42 -0.12
CA ALA A 261 -0.87 -15.73 1.30
C ALA A 261 0.55 -15.84 1.91
N GLN A 262 1.45 -16.51 1.21
CA GLN A 262 2.83 -16.69 1.62
C GLN A 262 3.60 -15.36 1.67
N LEU A 263 3.39 -14.47 0.69
CA LEU A 263 3.98 -13.13 0.66
C LEU A 263 3.49 -12.27 1.82
N LEU A 264 2.18 -12.27 2.09
CA LEU A 264 1.57 -11.50 3.18
C LEU A 264 2.07 -11.99 4.55
N LEU A 265 2.01 -13.30 4.78
CA LEU A 265 2.47 -13.89 6.03
C LEU A 265 3.98 -13.67 6.22
N GLY A 266 4.77 -13.81 5.14
CA GLY A 266 6.21 -13.52 5.14
C GLY A 266 6.53 -12.07 5.52
N ARG A 267 5.75 -11.10 5.05
CA ARG A 267 5.90 -9.69 5.45
C ARG A 267 5.68 -9.51 6.96
N GLU A 268 4.59 -10.07 7.49
CA GLU A 268 4.29 -9.97 8.93
C GLU A 268 5.37 -10.62 9.78
N LEU A 269 5.89 -11.77 9.36
CA LEU A 269 6.98 -12.48 10.03
C LEU A 269 8.33 -11.73 9.97
N VAL A 270 8.49 -10.78 9.06
CA VAL A 270 9.64 -9.86 9.05
C VAL A 270 9.38 -8.66 9.98
N VAL A 271 8.19 -8.08 9.94
CA VAL A 271 7.85 -6.86 10.67
C VAL A 271 7.77 -7.09 12.18
N GLN A 272 7.14 -8.18 12.60
CA GLN A 272 6.90 -8.45 14.04
C GLN A 272 8.19 -8.58 14.85
N PRO A 273 9.18 -9.41 14.46
CA PRO A 273 10.43 -9.55 15.20
C PRO A 273 11.20 -8.23 15.31
N LEU A 274 11.25 -7.48 14.21
CA LEU A 274 11.91 -6.17 14.19
C LEU A 274 11.24 -5.18 15.13
N SER A 275 9.91 -5.13 15.11
CA SER A 275 9.13 -4.27 16.00
C SER A 275 9.31 -4.65 17.46
N HIS A 276 9.32 -5.95 17.76
CA HIS A 276 9.50 -6.46 19.11
C HIS A 276 10.90 -6.14 19.64
N TRP A 277 11.92 -6.45 18.86
CA TRP A 277 13.31 -6.13 19.18
C TRP A 277 13.50 -4.63 19.43
N LEU A 278 12.97 -3.79 18.54
CA LEU A 278 13.08 -2.33 18.68
C LEU A 278 12.39 -1.82 19.94
N LYS A 279 11.19 -2.34 20.27
CA LYS A 279 10.49 -1.96 21.51
C LYS A 279 11.29 -2.31 22.76
N GLN A 280 11.92 -3.47 22.79
CA GLN A 280 12.79 -3.86 23.90
C GLN A 280 14.01 -2.93 24.00
N ARG A 281 14.64 -2.62 22.85
CA ARG A 281 15.82 -1.77 22.82
C ARG A 281 15.54 -0.32 23.22
N LEU A 282 14.41 0.25 22.79
CA LEU A 282 13.99 1.61 23.13
C LEU A 282 13.65 1.79 24.61
N ALA A 283 13.36 0.73 25.33
CA ALA A 283 13.20 0.78 26.79
C ALA A 283 14.51 1.11 27.51
N ASP A 284 15.66 0.76 26.90
CA ASP A 284 16.98 0.86 27.49
C ASP A 284 17.86 1.97 26.88
N ALA A 285 17.45 2.58 25.76
CA ALA A 285 18.28 3.53 24.99
C ALA A 285 17.50 4.79 24.58
N PRO A 286 18.19 5.93 24.37
CA PRO A 286 17.54 7.15 23.89
C PRO A 286 16.95 6.94 22.48
N ALA A 287 15.64 7.14 22.37
CA ALA A 287 14.80 6.83 21.21
C ALA A 287 15.21 7.50 19.87
N HIS A 288 16.07 8.52 19.91
CA HIS A 288 16.44 9.30 18.71
C HIS A 288 17.61 8.72 17.89
N GLN A 289 18.23 7.66 18.36
CA GLN A 289 19.42 7.07 17.70
C GLN A 289 19.18 5.71 17.07
N THR A 290 18.07 5.04 17.37
CA THR A 290 17.80 3.69 16.89
C THR A 290 16.44 3.63 16.20
N GLY A 291 16.40 3.05 15.01
CA GLY A 291 15.16 2.92 14.26
C GLY A 291 15.32 2.00 13.06
N TYR A 292 14.19 1.63 12.47
CA TYR A 292 14.20 0.93 11.19
C TYR A 292 13.11 1.47 10.25
N SER A 293 13.34 1.28 8.96
CA SER A 293 12.35 1.52 7.91
C SER A 293 12.31 0.31 6.99
N LEU A 294 11.15 -0.30 6.84
CA LEU A 294 10.92 -1.38 5.90
C LEU A 294 10.13 -0.86 4.70
N ARG A 295 10.71 -0.99 3.52
CA ARG A 295 10.04 -0.77 2.24
C ARG A 295 9.80 -2.13 1.59
N TRP A 296 8.54 -2.41 1.28
CA TRP A 296 8.10 -3.68 0.72
C TRP A 296 7.37 -3.41 -0.59
N GLU A 297 8.08 -3.55 -1.69
CA GLU A 297 7.60 -3.26 -3.04
C GLU A 297 7.39 -4.59 -3.77
N ALA A 298 6.21 -5.18 -3.59
CA ALA A 298 5.86 -6.41 -4.26
C ALA A 298 4.87 -6.12 -5.40
N THR A 299 5.08 -6.80 -6.52
CA THR A 299 4.22 -6.77 -7.70
C THR A 299 3.96 -8.19 -8.19
N GLN A 300 3.07 -8.37 -9.18
CA GLN A 300 2.84 -9.67 -9.79
C GLN A 300 4.14 -10.31 -10.30
N GLY A 301 5.01 -9.53 -10.93
CA GLY A 301 6.28 -9.97 -11.49
C GLY A 301 7.42 -10.17 -10.48
N GLY A 302 7.13 -10.08 -9.18
CA GLY A 302 8.13 -10.09 -8.11
C GLY A 302 8.36 -8.71 -7.52
N GLY A 303 9.41 -8.53 -6.74
CA GLY A 303 9.62 -7.26 -6.06
C GLY A 303 10.93 -7.16 -5.30
N LEU A 304 10.97 -6.13 -4.46
CA LEU A 304 12.12 -5.81 -3.62
C LEU A 304 11.64 -5.47 -2.20
N ALA A 305 12.25 -6.07 -1.21
CA ALA A 305 12.18 -5.59 0.15
C ALA A 305 13.50 -4.91 0.53
N SER A 306 13.41 -3.75 1.17
CA SER A 306 14.54 -2.97 1.65
C SER A 306 14.32 -2.62 3.11
N LEU A 307 15.18 -3.09 3.98
CA LEU A 307 15.20 -2.81 5.40
C LEU A 307 16.40 -1.92 5.71
N LEU A 308 16.13 -0.66 6.01
CA LEU A 308 17.14 0.27 6.48
C LEU A 308 17.13 0.27 8.01
N LEU A 309 18.26 -0.04 8.60
CA LEU A 309 18.51 0.02 10.04
C LEU A 309 19.34 1.24 10.38
N GLN A 310 18.96 1.92 11.44
CA GLN A 310 19.66 3.08 11.99
C GLN A 310 20.06 2.78 13.43
N GLY A 311 21.31 3.07 13.77
CA GLY A 311 21.85 2.86 15.11
C GLY A 311 22.82 1.71 15.22
N GLU A 312 23.47 1.66 16.37
CA GLU A 312 24.46 0.63 16.69
C GLU A 312 23.83 -0.64 17.25
N GLN A 313 24.55 -1.74 17.14
CA GLN A 313 24.25 -3.00 17.83
C GLN A 313 22.94 -3.69 17.37
N TRP A 314 22.57 -3.55 16.11
CA TRP A 314 21.56 -4.42 15.55
C TRP A 314 22.05 -5.88 15.55
N PRO A 315 21.16 -6.85 15.84
CA PRO A 315 21.51 -8.26 15.69
C PRO A 315 21.72 -8.60 14.21
N GLU A 316 22.32 -9.74 13.96
CA GLU A 316 22.37 -10.29 12.61
C GLU A 316 20.95 -10.57 12.12
N ILE A 317 20.48 -9.82 11.11
CA ILE A 317 19.07 -9.83 10.68
C ILE A 317 18.59 -11.22 10.22
N PRO A 318 19.36 -11.97 9.38
CA PRO A 318 18.97 -13.33 9.02
C PRO A 318 18.76 -14.23 10.23
N ALA A 319 19.68 -14.18 11.21
CA ALA A 319 19.57 -14.97 12.42
C ALA A 319 18.36 -14.55 13.28
N LEU A 320 18.13 -13.24 13.46
CA LEU A 320 16.98 -12.73 14.18
C LEU A 320 15.67 -13.22 13.55
N LEU A 321 15.52 -13.09 12.24
CA LEU A 321 14.31 -13.48 11.54
C LEU A 321 14.06 -14.99 11.62
N LEU A 322 15.10 -15.81 11.47
CA LEU A 322 14.99 -17.27 11.54
C LEU A 322 14.71 -17.78 12.97
N GLN A 323 15.29 -17.16 13.98
CA GLN A 323 15.03 -17.51 15.39
C GLN A 323 13.58 -17.22 15.82
N GLN A 324 12.97 -16.21 15.23
CA GLN A 324 11.61 -15.81 15.54
C GLN A 324 10.54 -16.63 14.79
N LEU A 325 10.94 -17.51 13.88
CA LEU A 325 10.03 -18.45 13.22
C LEU A 325 9.62 -19.58 14.17
N GLN A 326 8.79 -19.23 15.14
CA GLN A 326 8.18 -20.17 16.10
C GLN A 326 6.69 -20.36 15.74
N PRO A 327 6.09 -21.49 16.06
CA PRO A 327 4.67 -21.74 15.77
C PRO A 327 3.73 -20.63 16.27
N GLU A 328 4.00 -20.10 17.46
CA GLU A 328 3.22 -19.05 18.11
C GLU A 328 3.27 -17.71 17.33
N ASN A 329 4.45 -17.37 16.79
CA ASN A 329 4.61 -16.13 16.01
C ASN A 329 3.94 -16.25 14.64
N VAL A 330 4.01 -17.43 14.01
CA VAL A 330 3.30 -17.70 12.74
C VAL A 330 1.80 -17.61 12.97
N GLU A 331 1.30 -18.18 14.05
CA GLU A 331 -0.12 -18.12 14.40
C GLU A 331 -0.57 -16.68 14.69
N THR A 332 0.21 -15.93 15.46
CA THR A 332 -0.08 -14.52 15.76
C THR A 332 -0.13 -13.67 14.47
N ALA A 333 0.82 -13.86 13.56
CA ALA A 333 0.84 -13.16 12.27
C ALA A 333 -0.36 -13.54 11.38
N ARG A 334 -0.72 -14.82 11.37
CA ARG A 334 -1.90 -15.34 10.67
C ARG A 334 -3.19 -14.72 11.18
N GLN A 335 -3.40 -14.73 12.50
CA GLN A 335 -4.59 -14.14 13.12
C GLN A 335 -4.69 -12.63 12.88
N ALA A 336 -3.57 -11.91 12.88
CA ALA A 336 -3.55 -10.50 12.54
C ALA A 336 -4.03 -10.25 11.09
N LEU A 337 -3.60 -11.07 10.13
CA LEU A 337 -4.05 -10.99 8.75
C LEU A 337 -5.54 -11.36 8.59
N LEU A 338 -6.00 -12.43 9.25
CA LEU A 338 -7.40 -12.84 9.21
C LEU A 338 -8.32 -11.76 9.78
N THR A 339 -7.94 -11.14 10.89
CA THR A 339 -8.70 -10.02 11.49
C THR A 339 -8.76 -8.80 10.53
N GLN A 340 -7.71 -8.54 9.76
CA GLN A 340 -7.73 -7.47 8.76
C GLN A 340 -8.69 -7.76 7.60
N LEU A 341 -8.95 -9.03 7.29
CA LEU A 341 -9.87 -9.45 6.22
C LEU A 341 -11.35 -9.23 6.59
N GLU A 342 -11.69 -9.27 7.88
CA GLU A 342 -13.09 -9.23 8.36
C GLU A 342 -13.75 -7.85 8.26
N GLY A 343 -12.98 -6.76 8.18
CA GLY A 343 -13.51 -5.39 8.20
C GLY A 343 -13.95 -4.89 6.82
N ASP A 344 -15.06 -4.13 6.75
CA ASP A 344 -15.55 -3.53 5.48
C ASP A 344 -14.53 -2.59 4.82
N THR A 345 -13.78 -1.84 5.61
CA THR A 345 -12.70 -0.98 5.11
C THR A 345 -11.56 -1.81 4.53
N GLY A 346 -11.32 -2.98 5.11
CA GLY A 346 -10.33 -3.94 4.62
C GLY A 346 -10.71 -4.52 3.25
N ARG A 347 -11.98 -4.81 2.99
CA ARG A 347 -12.42 -5.44 1.73
C ARG A 347 -12.01 -4.66 0.49
N GLN A 348 -12.19 -3.34 0.47
CA GLN A 348 -11.76 -2.52 -0.67
C GLN A 348 -10.25 -2.57 -0.86
N GLN A 349 -9.48 -2.48 0.21
CA GLN A 349 -8.01 -2.60 0.14
C GLN A 349 -7.56 -3.97 -0.36
N TRP A 350 -8.24 -5.05 0.06
CA TRP A 350 -7.96 -6.39 -0.42
C TRP A 350 -8.31 -6.56 -1.90
N MET A 351 -9.40 -5.97 -2.36
CA MET A 351 -9.76 -5.96 -3.78
C MET A 351 -8.71 -5.16 -4.60
N ASP A 352 -8.22 -4.03 -4.08
CA ASP A 352 -7.13 -3.28 -4.70
C ASP A 352 -5.85 -4.12 -4.81
N LEU A 353 -5.55 -4.92 -3.79
CA LEU A 353 -4.41 -5.85 -3.85
C LEU A 353 -4.66 -6.99 -4.85
N LEU A 354 -5.87 -7.57 -4.92
CA LEU A 354 -6.18 -8.54 -5.97
C LEU A 354 -5.94 -7.98 -7.36
N ALA A 355 -6.37 -6.74 -7.60
CA ALA A 355 -6.17 -6.05 -8.88
C ALA A 355 -4.69 -5.75 -9.13
N LEU A 356 -3.96 -5.28 -8.12
CA LEU A 356 -2.52 -5.00 -8.22
C LEU A 356 -1.72 -6.25 -8.63
N TYR A 357 -2.06 -7.41 -8.06
CA TYR A 357 -1.41 -8.68 -8.36
C TYR A 357 -2.07 -9.48 -9.48
N GLN A 358 -3.16 -8.99 -10.07
CA GLN A 358 -3.95 -9.67 -11.11
C GLN A 358 -4.37 -11.10 -10.73
N LEU A 359 -4.74 -11.29 -9.48
CA LEU A 359 -5.14 -12.59 -8.97
C LEU A 359 -6.56 -12.97 -9.41
N PRO A 360 -6.89 -14.25 -9.47
CA PRO A 360 -8.27 -14.70 -9.68
C PRO A 360 -9.23 -14.06 -8.69
N PRO A 361 -10.47 -13.70 -9.09
CA PRO A 361 -11.43 -13.01 -8.22
C PRO A 361 -11.76 -13.78 -6.94
N ASP A 362 -11.73 -15.11 -6.99
CA ASP A 362 -11.98 -16.02 -5.87
C ASP A 362 -10.78 -16.14 -4.90
N SER A 363 -9.65 -15.51 -5.22
CA SER A 363 -8.45 -15.58 -4.37
C SER A 363 -8.68 -15.00 -2.98
N LEU A 364 -9.52 -13.96 -2.87
CA LEU A 364 -9.84 -13.37 -1.57
C LEU A 364 -10.66 -14.33 -0.69
N GLN A 365 -11.59 -15.06 -1.28
CA GLN A 365 -12.39 -16.08 -0.57
C GLN A 365 -11.53 -17.28 -0.14
N ARG A 366 -10.51 -17.60 -0.94
CA ARG A 366 -9.56 -18.69 -0.64
C ARG A 366 -8.46 -18.28 0.34
N LEU A 367 -8.20 -16.98 0.49
CA LEU A 367 -7.07 -16.48 1.27
C LEU A 367 -7.06 -16.97 2.73
N PRO A 368 -8.18 -16.99 3.48
CA PRO A 368 -8.19 -17.54 4.84
C PRO A 368 -7.72 -19.00 4.87
N ALA A 369 -8.29 -19.86 4.03
CA ALA A 369 -7.91 -21.27 3.96
C ALA A 369 -6.45 -21.46 3.53
N GLN A 370 -5.94 -20.60 2.62
CA GLN A 370 -4.53 -20.63 2.22
C GLN A 370 -3.60 -20.19 3.36
N LEU A 371 -3.99 -19.17 4.14
CA LEU A 371 -3.23 -18.75 5.31
C LEU A 371 -3.19 -19.84 6.38
N GLU A 372 -4.32 -20.54 6.62
CA GLU A 372 -4.41 -21.66 7.55
C GLU A 372 -3.57 -22.86 7.10
N ALA A 373 -3.51 -23.12 5.81
CA ALA A 373 -2.74 -24.24 5.23
C ALA A 373 -1.22 -24.00 5.21
N LEU A 374 -0.74 -22.76 5.44
CA LEU A 374 0.69 -22.47 5.48
C LEU A 374 1.32 -22.99 6.78
N GLU A 375 2.08 -24.05 6.66
CA GLU A 375 2.81 -24.64 7.78
C GLU A 375 4.08 -23.85 8.12
N LEU A 376 4.55 -23.97 9.36
CA LEU A 376 5.82 -23.38 9.81
C LEU A 376 7.00 -23.78 8.93
N SER A 377 7.07 -25.05 8.54
CA SER A 377 8.13 -25.59 7.67
C SER A 377 8.19 -24.90 6.31
N ALA A 378 7.02 -24.63 5.70
CA ALA A 378 6.93 -23.91 4.43
C ALA A 378 7.39 -22.46 4.58
N MET A 379 7.03 -21.78 5.67
CA MET A 379 7.46 -20.41 5.95
C MET A 379 8.95 -20.33 6.26
N GLN A 380 9.51 -21.32 6.97
CA GLN A 380 10.94 -21.43 7.20
C GLN A 380 11.71 -21.56 5.87
N GLN A 381 11.29 -22.46 5.00
CA GLN A 381 11.92 -22.64 3.68
C GLN A 381 11.79 -21.37 2.83
N TRP A 382 10.61 -20.74 2.84
CA TRP A 382 10.38 -19.49 2.10
C TRP A 382 11.36 -18.40 2.58
N LEU A 383 11.44 -18.14 3.87
CA LEU A 383 12.30 -17.08 4.41
C LEU A 383 13.79 -17.43 4.20
N GLN A 384 14.19 -18.67 4.46
CA GLN A 384 15.57 -19.11 4.20
C GLN A 384 15.96 -18.88 2.74
N SER A 385 15.08 -19.21 1.78
CA SER A 385 15.37 -18.99 0.37
C SER A 385 15.55 -17.51 0.01
N ARG A 386 14.90 -16.57 0.73
CA ARG A 386 15.04 -15.12 0.51
C ARG A 386 16.28 -14.53 1.16
N LEU A 387 16.84 -15.20 2.17
CA LEU A 387 18.03 -14.78 2.90
C LEU A 387 19.32 -15.41 2.35
N LEU A 388 19.26 -16.15 1.25
CA LEU A 388 20.43 -16.66 0.55
C LEU A 388 21.18 -15.54 -0.17
N SER A 389 22.48 -15.69 -0.33
CA SER A 389 23.40 -14.72 -0.94
C SER A 389 22.99 -14.25 -2.35
N ASP A 390 22.30 -15.10 -3.11
CA ASP A 390 21.85 -14.75 -4.47
C ASP A 390 20.69 -13.75 -4.48
N TYR A 391 19.97 -13.66 -3.37
CA TYR A 391 18.76 -12.84 -3.25
C TYR A 391 18.85 -11.79 -2.16
N TYR A 392 19.85 -11.88 -1.28
CA TYR A 392 20.01 -11.04 -0.11
C TYR A 392 21.35 -10.32 -0.14
N HIS A 393 21.30 -9.01 0.01
CA HIS A 393 22.47 -8.15 0.00
C HIS A 393 22.45 -7.20 1.20
N THR A 394 23.61 -6.97 1.78
CA THR A 394 23.78 -6.00 2.86
C THR A 394 24.79 -4.93 2.43
N LEU A 395 24.43 -3.68 2.66
CA LEU A 395 25.28 -2.53 2.44
C LEU A 395 25.40 -1.77 3.75
N SER A 396 26.59 -1.35 4.10
CA SER A 396 26.86 -0.54 5.30
C SER A 396 27.63 0.71 4.88
N LEU A 397 27.30 1.85 5.48
CA LEU A 397 28.14 3.02 5.38
C LEU A 397 29.30 2.82 6.37
N PRO A 398 30.56 2.89 5.93
CA PRO A 398 31.71 2.95 6.84
C PRO A 398 31.59 4.24 7.67
N HIS A 399 32.04 4.16 8.92
CA HIS A 399 32.22 5.33 9.80
C HIS A 399 33.28 6.27 9.25
#